data_09c8af63b8deafc1fc05e7d6b7b1de4c
#
_entry.id   09c8af63b8deafc1fc05e7d6b7b1de4c
#
_cell.length_a   1.000
_cell.length_b   1.000
_cell.length_c   1.000
_cell.angle_alpha   90.00
_cell.angle_beta   90.00
_cell.angle_gamma   90.00
#
_symmetry.space_group_name_H-M   'P 1'
#
loop_
_entity.id
_entity.type
_entity.pdbx_description
1 polymer ?
#
loop_
_entity_poly.entity_id
_entity_poly.type
_entity_poly.pdbx_seq_one_letter_code
_entity_poly.pdbx_strand_id
1 'polypeptide(L)'
;AGKVSGYGEATLWYLNDAPRATLVIEAANKKHAAALFDIIYHSLDIKPGDDEPMMNVLAWYEDEKWIVCVFPREKHRPACYTAEGDANLLSSPASVDLGGVFITPVEKDFLKITAEDIAQILNEVSLSAEDFHQVRQRIKEKI
;
A
#
# COMPACT_ATOMS: atom_id res chain seq x y z
N ALA A 1 -5.97 -13.10 4.76
CA ALA A 1 -6.74 -12.07 4.05
C ALA A 1 -8.17 -12.07 4.54
N GLY A 2 -8.78 -10.88 4.57
CA GLY A 2 -10.21 -10.69 4.88
C GLY A 2 -10.92 -10.04 3.70
N LYS A 3 -12.18 -10.41 3.49
CA LYS A 3 -13.02 -9.78 2.47
C LYS A 3 -13.57 -8.46 2.99
N VAL A 4 -13.45 -7.40 2.20
CA VAL A 4 -14.07 -6.10 2.50
C VAL A 4 -15.48 -6.07 1.92
N SER A 5 -15.61 -6.25 0.61
CA SER A 5 -16.88 -6.18 -0.11
C SER A 5 -16.76 -6.72 -1.54
N GLY A 6 -17.87 -6.68 -2.29
CA GLY A 6 -17.92 -7.01 -3.71
C GLY A 6 -18.65 -5.92 -4.49
N TYR A 7 -18.28 -5.75 -5.77
CA TYR A 7 -18.93 -4.85 -6.71
C TYR A 7 -19.02 -5.52 -8.09
N GLY A 8 -20.22 -5.93 -8.51
CA GLY A 8 -20.38 -6.70 -9.74
C GLY A 8 -19.54 -7.98 -9.72
N GLU A 9 -18.69 -8.16 -10.72
CA GLU A 9 -17.75 -9.30 -10.84
C GLU A 9 -16.38 -9.03 -10.20
N ALA A 10 -16.30 -8.06 -9.31
CA ALA A 10 -15.09 -7.72 -8.59
C ALA A 10 -15.23 -7.98 -7.10
N THR A 11 -14.17 -8.40 -6.46
CA THR A 11 -14.09 -8.60 -5.01
C THR A 11 -12.93 -7.80 -4.46
N LEU A 12 -13.17 -7.14 -3.33
CA LEU A 12 -12.16 -6.40 -2.59
C LEU A 12 -11.75 -7.17 -1.34
N TRP A 13 -10.47 -7.39 -1.20
CA TRP A 13 -9.83 -8.03 -0.07
C TRP A 13 -8.89 -7.07 0.66
N TYR A 14 -8.55 -7.39 1.91
CA TYR A 14 -7.45 -6.76 2.62
C TYR A 14 -6.54 -7.82 3.26
N LEU A 15 -5.27 -7.48 3.45
CA LEU A 15 -4.29 -8.35 4.10
C LEU A 15 -4.13 -7.96 5.57
N ASN A 16 -4.29 -8.94 6.46
CA ASN A 16 -4.18 -8.71 7.92
C ASN A 16 -2.75 -8.74 8.44
N ASP A 17 -1.93 -9.64 7.90
CA ASP A 17 -0.63 -10.00 8.47
C ASP A 17 0.54 -9.39 7.67
N ALA A 18 0.24 -8.46 6.79
CA ALA A 18 1.28 -7.74 6.07
C ALA A 18 1.85 -6.60 6.92
N PRO A 19 3.15 -6.33 6.86
CA PRO A 19 3.78 -5.20 7.54
C PRO A 19 3.35 -3.83 6.96
N ARG A 20 2.42 -3.84 6.04
CA ARG A 20 1.89 -2.69 5.31
C ARG A 20 0.40 -2.86 5.03
N ALA A 21 -0.34 -1.76 5.09
CA ALA A 21 -1.74 -1.72 4.69
C ALA A 21 -1.86 -2.11 3.21
N THR A 22 -2.67 -3.12 2.91
CA THR A 22 -2.81 -3.63 1.55
C THR A 22 -4.26 -3.96 1.25
N LEU A 23 -4.79 -3.38 0.18
CA LEU A 23 -6.06 -3.72 -0.43
C LEU A 23 -5.80 -4.45 -1.75
N VAL A 24 -6.58 -5.47 -2.04
CA VAL A 24 -6.46 -6.26 -3.27
C VAL A 24 -7.81 -6.35 -3.96
N ILE A 25 -7.87 -5.87 -5.20
CA ILE A 25 -9.03 -6.05 -6.09
C ILE A 25 -8.75 -7.26 -6.96
N GLU A 26 -9.70 -8.19 -7.01
CA GLU A 26 -9.77 -9.25 -8.01
C GLU A 26 -11.02 -9.05 -8.86
N ALA A 27 -10.88 -8.97 -10.18
CA ALA A 27 -12.01 -8.75 -11.06
C ALA A 27 -11.85 -9.44 -12.42
N ALA A 28 -12.85 -10.18 -12.87
CA ALA A 28 -12.90 -10.69 -14.23
C ALA A 28 -13.11 -9.56 -15.27
N ASN A 29 -13.76 -8.47 -14.86
CA ASN A 29 -14.10 -7.33 -15.70
C ASN A 29 -13.31 -6.08 -15.26
N LYS A 30 -12.52 -5.51 -16.19
CA LYS A 30 -11.71 -4.32 -15.89
C LYS A 30 -12.52 -3.08 -15.49
N LYS A 31 -13.78 -2.94 -15.97
CA LYS A 31 -14.64 -1.83 -15.59
C LYS A 31 -15.04 -1.92 -14.12
N HIS A 32 -15.29 -3.14 -13.62
CA HIS A 32 -15.59 -3.37 -12.21
C HIS A 32 -14.34 -3.18 -11.33
N ALA A 33 -13.16 -3.57 -11.82
CA ALA A 33 -11.90 -3.27 -11.14
C ALA A 33 -11.67 -1.77 -11.02
N ALA A 34 -11.89 -1.01 -12.11
CA ALA A 34 -11.76 0.44 -12.12
C ALA A 34 -12.77 1.11 -11.18
N ALA A 35 -14.01 0.63 -11.14
CA ALA A 35 -15.03 1.16 -10.23
C ALA A 35 -14.67 0.94 -8.76
N LEU A 36 -14.15 -0.23 -8.38
CA LEU A 36 -13.66 -0.47 -7.03
C LEU A 36 -12.43 0.38 -6.69
N PHE A 37 -11.53 0.54 -7.65
CA PHE A 37 -10.37 1.42 -7.46
C PHE A 37 -10.82 2.87 -7.20
N ASP A 38 -11.79 3.37 -7.95
CA ASP A 38 -12.34 4.71 -7.76
C ASP A 38 -12.97 4.89 -6.38
N ILE A 39 -13.69 3.88 -5.89
CA ILE A 39 -14.23 3.86 -4.52
C ILE A 39 -13.11 3.92 -3.49
N ILE A 40 -12.04 3.15 -3.67
CA ILE A 40 -10.86 3.19 -2.78
C ILE A 40 -10.25 4.60 -2.79
N TYR A 41 -9.99 5.13 -3.99
CA TYR A 41 -9.39 6.46 -4.17
C TYR A 41 -10.15 7.53 -3.38
N HIS A 42 -11.49 7.56 -3.52
CA HIS A 42 -12.35 8.53 -2.82
C HIS A 42 -12.64 8.21 -1.35
N SER A 43 -12.11 7.10 -0.85
CA SER A 43 -12.20 6.71 0.57
C SER A 43 -10.93 7.01 1.36
N LEU A 44 -9.85 7.36 0.67
CA LEU A 44 -8.58 7.77 1.27
C LEU A 44 -8.58 9.28 1.57
N ASP A 45 -7.92 9.66 2.65
CA ASP A 45 -7.74 11.05 2.99
C ASP A 45 -6.66 11.68 2.10
N ILE A 46 -6.90 12.91 1.68
CA ILE A 46 -5.91 13.75 0.97
C ILE A 46 -5.26 14.64 2.02
N LYS A 47 -3.94 14.61 2.13
CA LYS A 47 -3.21 15.42 3.10
C LYS A 47 -3.20 16.89 2.71
N PRO A 48 -3.12 17.81 3.68
CA PRO A 48 -3.04 19.24 3.40
C PRO A 48 -1.88 19.55 2.44
N GLY A 49 -2.21 20.24 1.34
CA GLY A 49 -1.23 20.61 0.30
C GLY A 49 -1.05 19.58 -0.82
N ASP A 50 -1.68 18.42 -0.73
CA ASP A 50 -1.68 17.40 -1.78
C ASP A 50 -2.94 17.51 -2.63
N ASP A 51 -2.84 17.12 -3.90
CA ASP A 51 -3.97 17.10 -4.84
C ASP A 51 -4.65 15.70 -4.89
N GLU A 52 -3.98 14.69 -4.40
CA GLU A 52 -4.43 13.29 -4.45
C GLU A 52 -4.05 12.51 -3.18
N PRO A 53 -4.74 11.40 -2.88
CA PRO A 53 -4.37 10.55 -1.75
C PRO A 53 -3.03 9.86 -1.99
N MET A 54 -2.25 9.71 -0.91
CA MET A 54 -0.95 9.06 -0.98
C MET A 54 -1.12 7.55 -1.00
N MET A 55 -0.74 6.92 -2.11
CA MET A 55 -0.78 5.47 -2.29
C MET A 55 0.22 5.00 -3.34
N ASN A 56 0.53 3.71 -3.30
CA ASN A 56 1.19 3.03 -4.40
C ASN A 56 0.27 1.94 -4.96
N VAL A 57 0.43 1.62 -6.23
CA VAL A 57 -0.42 0.66 -6.93
C VAL A 57 0.43 -0.29 -7.76
N LEU A 58 0.08 -1.57 -7.70
CA LEU A 58 0.53 -2.60 -8.63
C LEU A 58 -0.69 -3.24 -9.27
N ALA A 59 -0.65 -3.43 -10.58
CA ALA A 59 -1.74 -4.07 -11.30
C ALA A 59 -1.20 -5.02 -12.36
N TRP A 60 -1.85 -6.20 -12.50
CA TRP A 60 -1.53 -7.17 -13.53
C TRP A 60 -2.76 -7.99 -13.91
N TYR A 61 -2.64 -8.74 -15.00
CA TYR A 61 -3.67 -9.66 -15.47
C TYR A 61 -3.13 -11.08 -15.45
N GLU A 62 -3.82 -11.96 -14.77
CA GLU A 62 -3.41 -13.35 -14.55
C GLU A 62 -4.65 -14.22 -14.31
N ASP A 63 -4.66 -15.43 -14.83
CA ASP A 63 -5.76 -16.39 -14.67
C ASP A 63 -7.15 -15.80 -14.98
N GLU A 64 -7.24 -15.08 -16.08
CA GLU A 64 -8.45 -14.42 -16.58
C GLU A 64 -9.03 -13.35 -15.61
N LYS A 65 -8.20 -12.83 -14.72
CA LYS A 65 -8.57 -11.78 -13.76
C LYS A 65 -7.60 -10.61 -13.77
N TRP A 66 -8.12 -9.45 -13.51
CA TRP A 66 -7.38 -8.27 -13.12
C TRP A 66 -7.12 -8.32 -11.62
N ILE A 67 -5.85 -8.18 -11.25
CA ILE A 67 -5.42 -8.05 -9.86
C ILE A 67 -4.86 -6.65 -9.69
N VAL A 68 -5.38 -5.92 -8.71
CA VAL A 68 -4.89 -4.57 -8.38
C VAL A 68 -4.61 -4.51 -6.89
N CYS A 69 -3.33 -4.32 -6.54
CA CYS A 69 -2.91 -4.08 -5.16
C CYS A 69 -2.78 -2.58 -4.93
N VAL A 70 -3.46 -2.09 -3.91
CA VAL A 70 -3.38 -0.69 -3.47
C VAL A 70 -2.76 -0.65 -2.08
N PHE A 71 -1.71 0.14 -1.94
CA PHE A 71 -0.96 0.35 -0.69
C PHE A 71 -1.18 1.79 -0.23
N PRO A 72 -2.18 2.05 0.62
CA PRO A 72 -2.38 3.38 1.20
C PRO A 72 -1.19 3.78 2.08
N ARG A 73 -0.74 5.03 1.92
CA ARG A 73 0.47 5.53 2.56
C ARG A 73 0.18 6.60 3.60
N GLU A 74 0.97 6.58 4.67
CA GLU A 74 1.01 7.65 5.67
C GLU A 74 2.01 8.74 5.27
N LYS A 75 3.16 8.34 4.74
CA LYS A 75 4.22 9.25 4.30
C LYS A 75 5.09 8.63 3.20
N HIS A 76 5.80 9.46 2.45
CA HIS A 76 6.65 9.02 1.35
C HIS A 76 7.94 8.35 1.83
N ARG A 77 8.53 8.85 2.90
CA ARG A 77 9.86 8.43 3.37
C ARG A 77 9.83 8.14 4.87
N PRO A 78 10.54 7.08 5.30
CA PRO A 78 10.73 6.81 6.73
C PRO A 78 11.70 7.79 7.36
N ALA A 79 11.69 7.89 8.70
CA ALA A 79 12.60 8.77 9.43
C ALA A 79 14.08 8.46 9.19
N CYS A 80 14.42 7.19 8.97
CA CYS A 80 15.80 6.77 8.68
C CYS A 80 16.37 7.32 7.37
N TYR A 81 15.51 7.78 6.45
CA TYR A 81 15.96 8.38 5.18
C TYR A 81 16.80 9.66 5.40
N THR A 82 16.42 10.47 6.37
CA THR A 82 17.11 11.74 6.71
C THR A 82 17.90 11.67 8.02
N ALA A 83 17.96 10.52 8.67
CA ALA A 83 18.73 10.33 9.89
C ALA A 83 20.22 10.50 9.64
N GLU A 84 20.98 10.84 10.68
CA GLU A 84 22.42 11.01 10.62
C GLU A 84 23.15 9.75 11.13
N GLY A 85 24.40 9.55 10.67
CA GLY A 85 25.27 8.49 11.13
C GLY A 85 24.74 7.10 10.85
N ASP A 86 24.92 6.19 11.80
CA ASP A 86 24.56 4.77 11.68
C ASP A 86 23.05 4.50 11.62
N ALA A 87 22.23 5.46 12.05
CA ALA A 87 20.78 5.39 11.95
C ALA A 87 20.26 5.68 10.55
N ASN A 88 21.10 6.19 9.66
CA ASN A 88 20.72 6.50 8.28
C ASN A 88 20.59 5.23 7.44
N LEU A 89 19.42 5.09 6.81
CA LEU A 89 19.14 4.14 5.74
C LEU A 89 18.49 4.92 4.58
N LEU A 90 19.17 5.00 3.44
CA LEU A 90 18.67 5.71 2.26
C LEU A 90 17.61 4.88 1.55
N SER A 91 16.44 4.78 2.17
CA SER A 91 15.30 4.04 1.65
C SER A 91 14.10 4.98 1.45
N SER A 92 13.55 4.96 0.24
CA SER A 92 12.31 5.66 -0.12
C SER A 92 11.38 4.66 -0.80
N PRO A 93 10.66 3.83 -0.02
CA PRO A 93 9.84 2.76 -0.57
C PRO A 93 8.81 3.28 -1.57
N ALA A 94 8.69 2.58 -2.69
CA ALA A 94 7.70 2.82 -3.73
C ALA A 94 6.96 1.51 -4.08
N SER A 95 6.26 1.46 -5.21
CA SER A 95 5.44 0.30 -5.59
C SER A 95 6.21 -1.01 -5.64
N VAL A 96 7.46 -0.99 -6.11
CA VAL A 96 8.32 -2.18 -6.21
C VAL A 96 8.64 -2.72 -4.81
N ASP A 97 9.06 -1.83 -3.90
CA ASP A 97 9.39 -2.20 -2.51
C ASP A 97 8.17 -2.74 -1.77
N LEU A 98 7.03 -2.07 -1.92
CA LEU A 98 5.76 -2.50 -1.32
C LEU A 98 5.26 -3.81 -1.93
N GLY A 99 5.60 -4.08 -3.17
CA GLY A 99 5.31 -5.34 -3.87
C GLY A 99 6.21 -6.51 -3.46
N GLY A 100 7.28 -6.26 -2.71
CA GLY A 100 8.13 -7.33 -2.15
C GLY A 100 9.59 -7.34 -2.59
N VAL A 101 10.02 -6.40 -3.45
CA VAL A 101 11.43 -6.26 -3.86
C VAL A 101 11.98 -4.97 -3.29
N PHE A 102 12.60 -5.06 -2.12
CA PHE A 102 13.11 -3.90 -1.40
C PHE A 102 14.47 -3.46 -1.95
N ILE A 103 14.57 -2.20 -2.36
CA ILE A 103 15.76 -1.63 -2.99
C ILE A 103 16.54 -0.81 -1.99
N THR A 104 17.83 -1.14 -1.85
CA THR A 104 18.82 -0.39 -1.07
C THR A 104 19.88 0.15 -2.04
N PRO A 105 19.81 1.42 -2.45
CA PRO A 105 20.66 1.96 -3.51
C PRO A 105 22.11 2.21 -3.08
N VAL A 106 22.40 2.12 -1.78
CA VAL A 106 23.73 2.39 -1.21
C VAL A 106 24.30 1.11 -0.61
N GLU A 107 25.55 0.77 -0.97
CA GLU A 107 26.21 -0.45 -0.52
C GLU A 107 26.26 -0.61 1.00
N LYS A 108 26.56 0.46 1.73
CA LYS A 108 26.58 0.41 3.20
C LYS A 108 25.25 -0.04 3.80
N ASP A 109 24.14 0.35 3.20
CA ASP A 109 22.81 -0.01 3.66
C ASP A 109 22.45 -1.44 3.26
N PHE A 110 22.80 -1.85 2.04
CA PHE A 110 22.63 -3.21 1.57
C PHE A 110 23.32 -4.25 2.47
N LEU A 111 24.53 -3.92 2.93
CA LEU A 111 25.32 -4.82 3.78
C LEU A 111 24.81 -4.92 5.22
N LYS A 112 24.12 -3.90 5.72
CA LYS A 112 23.67 -3.86 7.13
C LYS A 112 22.18 -4.02 7.36
N ILE A 113 21.34 -3.80 6.34
CA ILE A 113 19.87 -3.84 6.50
C ILE A 113 19.40 -5.23 6.92
N THR A 114 18.47 -5.26 7.85
CA THR A 114 17.84 -6.48 8.35
C THR A 114 16.38 -6.59 7.91
N ALA A 115 15.80 -7.79 8.00
CA ALA A 115 14.36 -7.99 7.77
C ALA A 115 13.51 -7.14 8.74
N GLU A 116 13.99 -6.93 9.95
CA GLU A 116 13.35 -6.10 10.96
C GLU A 116 13.32 -4.62 10.55
N ASP A 117 14.44 -4.10 10.03
CA ASP A 117 14.53 -2.74 9.49
C ASP A 117 13.52 -2.54 8.35
N ILE A 118 13.44 -3.49 7.42
CA ILE A 118 12.49 -3.45 6.30
C ILE A 118 11.05 -3.44 6.81
N ALA A 119 10.71 -4.33 7.73
CA ALA A 119 9.37 -4.40 8.31
C ALA A 119 9.00 -3.09 9.01
N GLN A 120 9.91 -2.49 9.76
CA GLN A 120 9.71 -1.21 10.43
C GLN A 120 9.51 -0.06 9.44
N ILE A 121 10.32 0.00 8.38
CA ILE A 121 10.20 1.01 7.31
C ILE A 121 8.85 0.90 6.62
N LEU A 122 8.43 -0.30 6.23
CA LEU A 122 7.15 -0.53 5.56
C LEU A 122 5.97 -0.18 6.46
N ASN A 123 6.04 -0.52 7.74
CA ASN A 123 5.02 -0.17 8.73
C ASN A 123 4.93 1.34 8.94
N GLU A 124 6.06 2.04 9.00
CA GLU A 124 6.12 3.49 9.22
C GLU A 124 5.51 4.29 8.07
N VAL A 125 5.74 3.87 6.82
CA VAL A 125 5.22 4.57 5.63
C VAL A 125 3.79 4.18 5.26
N SER A 126 3.25 3.13 5.86
CA SER A 126 1.86 2.67 5.67
C SER A 126 0.90 3.33 6.65
N LEU A 127 -0.39 3.32 6.32
CA LEU A 127 -1.44 3.71 7.27
C LEU A 127 -1.35 2.85 8.55
N SER A 128 -1.67 3.47 9.69
CA SER A 128 -1.88 2.74 10.93
C SER A 128 -3.02 1.72 10.80
N ALA A 129 -3.04 0.73 11.68
CA ALA A 129 -4.12 -0.27 11.70
C ALA A 129 -5.49 0.39 11.91
N GLU A 130 -5.57 1.43 12.74
CA GLU A 130 -6.79 2.18 13.01
C GLU A 130 -7.26 2.96 11.78
N ASP A 131 -6.39 3.75 11.15
CA ASP A 131 -6.72 4.53 9.95
C ASP A 131 -7.10 3.59 8.79
N PHE A 132 -6.40 2.48 8.64
CA PHE A 132 -6.74 1.47 7.64
C PHE A 132 -8.11 0.82 7.90
N HIS A 133 -8.45 0.59 9.16
CA HIS A 133 -9.79 0.12 9.52
C HIS A 133 -10.87 1.13 9.12
N GLN A 134 -10.67 2.42 9.40
CA GLN A 134 -11.58 3.49 9.03
C GLN A 134 -11.77 3.60 7.51
N VAL A 135 -10.68 3.50 6.76
CA VAL A 135 -10.74 3.48 5.27
C VAL A 135 -11.61 2.32 4.79
N ARG A 136 -11.44 1.11 5.33
CA ARG A 136 -12.28 -0.04 4.96
C ARG A 136 -13.75 0.16 5.28
N GLN A 137 -14.09 0.82 6.39
CA GLN A 137 -15.48 1.14 6.71
C GLN A 137 -16.07 2.14 5.71
N ARG A 138 -15.33 3.20 5.38
CA ARG A 138 -15.75 4.17 4.34
C ARG A 138 -15.98 3.52 2.97
N ILE A 139 -15.12 2.57 2.59
CA ILE A 139 -15.30 1.79 1.35
C ILE A 139 -16.60 1.01 1.39
N LYS A 140 -16.89 0.31 2.50
CA LYS A 140 -18.14 -0.46 2.65
C LYS A 140 -19.40 0.40 2.53
N GLU A 141 -19.34 1.63 3.03
CA GLU A 141 -20.46 2.57 2.96
C GLU A 141 -20.71 3.09 1.54
N LYS A 142 -19.70 3.08 0.68
CA LYS A 142 -19.80 3.56 -0.72
C LYS A 142 -20.15 2.48 -1.73
N ILE A 143 -20.10 1.23 -1.35
CA ILE A 143 -20.51 0.08 -2.17
C ILE A 143 -22.02 -0.25 -1.96
#